data_5cbd4ca47945032484b119755ef7cbaa
#
_entry.id   5cbd4ca47945032484b119755ef7cbaa
#
_cell.length_a   1.000
_cell.length_b   1.000
_cell.length_c   1.000
_cell.angle_alpha   90.00
_cell.angle_beta   90.00
_cell.angle_gamma   90.00
#
_symmetry.space_group_name_H-M   'P 1'
#
loop_
_entity.id
_entity.type
_entity.pdbx_description
1 polymer ?
#
loop_
_entity_poly.entity_id
_entity_poly.type
_entity_poly.pdbx_seq_one_letter_code
_entity_poly.pdbx_strand_id
1 'polypeptide(L)'
;GQQKLTEQAKLLLIKRARIVAGAANKLPALIECMRQHSSCSHMLVYCGAANVTDDDYFEDEEEDRQNDERQIDAAIKELDGKLDMKVARFTSRENLVERKLILEAFAEGDNIQVLVAIKCLDEGVNIPKIDKAFILASSTNPKEFIQRRGRVLRLAKGKKYAEIFDFVTLPRPLDSVISLTEEAISNDFSLIFNEIKRVEEF
;
A
#
# COMPACT_ATOMS: atom_id res chain seq x y z
N GLY A 1 -10.88 -24.02 -20.66
CA GLY A 1 -9.91 -23.20 -21.38
C GLY A 1 -10.01 -21.78 -20.84
N GLN A 2 -8.95 -21.30 -20.18
CA GLN A 2 -8.86 -19.88 -19.81
C GLN A 2 -8.73 -19.08 -21.11
N GLN A 3 -9.70 -18.20 -21.39
CA GLN A 3 -9.57 -17.24 -22.49
C GLN A 3 -8.41 -16.28 -22.15
N LYS A 4 -7.36 -16.28 -22.97
CA LYS A 4 -6.30 -15.28 -22.85
C LYS A 4 -6.89 -13.89 -23.13
N LEU A 5 -6.65 -12.95 -22.22
CA LEU A 5 -7.02 -11.55 -22.40
C LEU A 5 -6.30 -10.97 -23.63
N THR A 6 -6.98 -10.09 -24.36
CA THR A 6 -6.35 -9.32 -25.42
C THR A 6 -5.37 -8.30 -24.81
N GLU A 7 -4.35 -7.88 -25.60
CA GLU A 7 -3.37 -6.87 -25.13
C GLU A 7 -4.06 -5.55 -24.71
N GLN A 8 -5.09 -5.14 -25.45
CA GLN A 8 -5.88 -3.97 -25.08
C GLN A 8 -6.60 -4.13 -23.73
N ALA A 9 -7.16 -5.32 -23.47
CA ALA A 9 -7.82 -5.59 -22.18
C ALA A 9 -6.82 -5.57 -21.03
N LYS A 10 -5.62 -6.09 -21.22
CA LYS A 10 -4.53 -6.02 -20.22
C LYS A 10 -4.14 -4.59 -19.91
N LEU A 11 -3.90 -3.76 -20.94
CA LEU A 11 -3.58 -2.35 -20.77
C LEU A 11 -4.66 -1.57 -20.00
N LEU A 12 -5.94 -1.85 -20.25
CA LEU A 12 -7.03 -1.23 -19.53
C LEU A 12 -7.07 -1.66 -18.05
N LEU A 13 -6.78 -2.93 -17.77
CA LEU A 13 -6.68 -3.42 -16.39
C LEU A 13 -5.53 -2.78 -15.64
N ILE A 14 -4.37 -2.62 -16.28
CA ILE A 14 -3.21 -1.91 -15.72
C ILE A 14 -3.56 -0.46 -15.40
N LYS A 15 -4.14 0.26 -16.37
CA LYS A 15 -4.59 1.65 -16.15
C LYS A 15 -5.57 1.76 -15.00
N ARG A 16 -6.54 0.85 -14.93
CA ARG A 16 -7.49 0.81 -13.82
C ARG A 16 -6.79 0.59 -12.47
N ALA A 17 -5.87 -0.36 -12.40
CA ALA A 17 -5.11 -0.64 -11.18
C ALA A 17 -4.30 0.57 -10.71
N ARG A 18 -3.69 1.30 -11.65
CA ARG A 18 -2.95 2.55 -11.37
C ARG A 18 -3.87 3.65 -10.80
N ILE A 19 -5.05 3.86 -11.40
CA ILE A 19 -6.03 4.84 -10.90
C ILE A 19 -6.47 4.48 -9.48
N VAL A 20 -6.74 3.21 -9.21
CA VAL A 20 -7.14 2.73 -7.88
C VAL A 20 -5.99 2.89 -6.87
N ALA A 21 -4.76 2.55 -7.25
CA ALA A 21 -3.59 2.70 -6.39
C ALA A 21 -3.30 4.18 -6.05
N GLY A 22 -3.42 5.06 -7.06
CA GLY A 22 -3.18 6.51 -6.94
C GLY A 22 -4.40 7.34 -6.54
N ALA A 23 -5.48 6.73 -6.02
CA ALA A 23 -6.70 7.46 -5.69
C ALA A 23 -6.42 8.65 -4.75
N ALA A 24 -6.86 9.86 -5.15
CA ALA A 24 -6.47 11.13 -4.53
C ALA A 24 -6.77 11.22 -3.02
N ASN A 25 -7.84 10.56 -2.58
CA ASN A 25 -8.25 10.59 -1.17
C ASN A 25 -7.49 9.60 -0.27
N LYS A 26 -6.63 8.73 -0.80
CA LYS A 26 -5.87 7.78 0.02
C LYS A 26 -4.88 8.47 0.96
N LEU A 27 -4.16 9.47 0.46
CA LEU A 27 -3.20 10.19 1.28
C LEU A 27 -3.86 11.03 2.39
N PRO A 28 -4.91 11.83 2.12
CA PRO A 28 -5.71 12.45 3.18
C PRO A 28 -6.25 11.46 4.22
N ALA A 29 -6.78 10.32 3.76
CA ALA A 29 -7.30 9.28 4.65
C ALA A 29 -6.18 8.64 5.50
N LEU A 30 -4.98 8.43 4.94
CA LEU A 30 -3.81 7.97 5.68
C LEU A 30 -3.48 8.93 6.82
N ILE A 31 -3.36 10.23 6.51
CA ILE A 31 -3.01 11.26 7.51
C ILE A 31 -4.04 11.30 8.63
N GLU A 32 -5.31 11.26 8.30
CA GLU A 32 -6.38 11.25 9.31
C GLU A 32 -6.33 10.00 10.18
N CYS A 33 -6.14 8.83 9.57
CA CYS A 33 -6.01 7.56 10.29
C CYS A 33 -4.77 7.56 11.20
N MET A 34 -3.63 8.05 10.73
CA MET A 34 -2.37 8.06 11.48
C MET A 34 -2.30 9.12 12.57
N ARG A 35 -3.17 10.15 12.55
CA ARG A 35 -3.20 11.23 13.55
C ARG A 35 -3.31 10.69 14.98
N GLN A 36 -4.16 9.69 15.20
CA GLN A 36 -4.33 9.05 16.51
C GLN A 36 -3.14 8.16 16.92
N HIS A 37 -2.18 7.94 16.02
CA HIS A 37 -0.99 7.12 16.23
C HIS A 37 0.32 7.92 16.18
N SER A 38 0.26 9.26 16.17
CA SER A 38 1.43 10.12 16.01
C SER A 38 2.56 9.89 17.04
N SER A 39 2.20 9.41 18.24
CA SER A 39 3.16 9.05 19.29
C SER A 39 3.62 7.58 19.26
N CYS A 40 3.09 6.77 18.33
CA CYS A 40 3.47 5.38 18.19
C CYS A 40 4.73 5.23 17.33
N SER A 41 5.44 4.11 17.53
CA SER A 41 6.56 3.67 16.70
C SER A 41 6.27 2.33 16.05
N HIS A 42 7.21 1.81 15.25
CA HIS A 42 7.12 0.53 14.56
C HIS A 42 5.95 0.43 13.57
N MET A 43 5.73 1.51 12.82
CA MET A 43 4.68 1.60 11.83
C MET A 43 5.23 1.47 10.42
N LEU A 44 4.47 0.79 9.56
CA LEU A 44 4.80 0.62 8.15
C LEU A 44 3.69 1.24 7.30
N VAL A 45 4.04 2.12 6.39
CA VAL A 45 3.17 2.59 5.30
C VAL A 45 3.61 1.92 4.01
N TYR A 46 2.73 1.14 3.41
CA TYR A 46 3.01 0.44 2.17
C TYR A 46 2.41 1.20 0.99
N CYS A 47 3.26 1.77 0.16
CA CYS A 47 2.92 2.48 -1.07
C CYS A 47 3.26 1.63 -2.30
N GLY A 48 2.83 2.06 -3.49
CA GLY A 48 3.23 1.53 -4.78
C GLY A 48 2.10 1.01 -5.64
N ALA A 49 2.37 0.87 -6.95
CA ALA A 49 1.40 0.42 -7.92
C ALA A 49 1.08 -1.07 -7.78
N ALA A 50 -0.17 -1.43 -8.04
CA ALA A 50 -0.58 -2.81 -8.18
C ALA A 50 0.02 -3.40 -9.47
N ASN A 51 0.87 -4.42 -9.35
CA ASN A 51 1.19 -5.27 -10.49
C ASN A 51 -0.04 -6.13 -10.80
N VAL A 52 -0.44 -6.17 -12.06
CA VAL A 52 -1.67 -6.88 -12.48
C VAL A 52 -1.41 -8.35 -12.76
N THR A 53 -0.19 -8.76 -13.14
CA THR A 53 0.18 -10.17 -13.39
C THR A 53 1.69 -10.41 -13.25
N ASP A 54 2.07 -11.65 -12.89
CA ASP A 54 3.47 -12.12 -12.80
C ASP A 54 4.20 -12.19 -14.15
N ASP A 55 3.47 -12.11 -15.28
CA ASP A 55 4.00 -12.35 -16.64
C ASP A 55 4.09 -11.08 -17.51
N ASP A 56 3.68 -9.91 -17.03
CA ASP A 56 3.60 -8.71 -17.87
C ASP A 56 4.87 -7.84 -17.78
N TYR A 57 5.83 -8.18 -18.62
CA TYR A 57 6.84 -7.26 -19.13
C TYR A 57 6.14 -6.26 -20.05
N PHE A 58 5.86 -5.02 -19.61
CA PHE A 58 5.43 -3.94 -20.48
C PHE A 58 6.11 -2.59 -20.19
N GLU A 59 6.33 -1.87 -21.28
CA GLU A 59 7.22 -0.79 -21.60
C GLU A 59 7.18 0.52 -20.76
N ASP A 60 6.40 0.61 -19.69
CA ASP A 60 6.25 1.83 -18.89
C ASP A 60 6.80 1.73 -17.46
N GLU A 61 7.82 0.89 -17.22
CA GLU A 61 8.44 0.76 -15.90
C GLU A 61 8.95 2.11 -15.33
N GLU A 62 9.29 3.05 -16.18
CA GLU A 62 9.87 4.33 -15.76
C GLU A 62 8.77 5.30 -15.28
N GLU A 63 7.61 5.33 -15.92
CA GLU A 63 6.45 6.12 -15.49
C GLU A 63 5.87 5.58 -14.19
N ASP A 64 5.81 4.26 -14.03
CA ASP A 64 5.35 3.60 -12.80
C ASP A 64 6.28 3.90 -11.63
N ARG A 65 7.61 3.79 -11.82
CA ARG A 65 8.59 4.15 -10.80
C ARG A 65 8.46 5.61 -10.38
N GLN A 66 8.27 6.53 -11.32
CA GLN A 66 8.10 7.95 -11.02
C GLN A 66 6.81 8.21 -10.22
N ASN A 67 5.71 7.55 -10.54
CA ASN A 67 4.45 7.71 -9.82
C ASN A 67 4.52 7.14 -8.41
N ASP A 68 5.15 5.98 -8.26
CA ASP A 68 5.40 5.33 -6.97
C ASP A 68 6.28 6.22 -6.08
N GLU A 69 7.31 6.82 -6.63
CA GLU A 69 8.18 7.74 -5.91
C GLU A 69 7.47 9.00 -5.48
N ARG A 70 6.64 9.58 -6.34
CA ARG A 70 5.80 10.73 -5.98
C ARG A 70 4.86 10.41 -4.83
N GLN A 71 4.30 9.21 -4.80
CA GLN A 71 3.42 8.78 -3.70
C GLN A 71 4.19 8.65 -2.40
N ILE A 72 5.41 8.06 -2.43
CA ILE A 72 6.28 7.99 -1.24
C ILE A 72 6.65 9.37 -0.74
N ASP A 73 7.13 10.25 -1.64
CA ASP A 73 7.56 11.60 -1.27
C ASP A 73 6.41 12.40 -0.67
N ALA A 74 5.23 12.28 -1.26
CA ALA A 74 4.03 12.91 -0.73
C ALA A 74 3.67 12.34 0.65
N ALA A 75 3.71 11.04 0.85
CA ALA A 75 3.42 10.42 2.15
C ALA A 75 4.42 10.86 3.22
N ILE A 76 5.72 10.84 2.91
CA ILE A 76 6.77 11.29 3.84
C ILE A 76 6.56 12.75 4.23
N LYS A 77 6.39 13.64 3.23
CA LYS A 77 6.18 15.08 3.45
C LYS A 77 4.96 15.37 4.31
N GLU A 78 3.86 14.66 4.07
CA GLU A 78 2.62 14.87 4.80
C GLU A 78 2.70 14.34 6.24
N LEU A 79 3.33 13.17 6.45
CA LEU A 79 3.49 12.59 7.78
C LEU A 79 4.45 13.40 8.66
N ASP A 80 5.57 13.83 8.10
CA ASP A 80 6.52 14.70 8.79
C ASP A 80 5.89 16.09 9.03
N GLY A 81 5.41 16.76 7.96
CA GLY A 81 4.94 18.13 8.05
C GLY A 81 3.63 18.33 8.82
N LYS A 82 2.70 17.37 8.82
CA LYS A 82 1.39 17.50 9.49
C LYS A 82 1.30 16.80 10.82
N LEU A 83 2.07 15.74 11.03
CA LEU A 83 1.98 14.90 12.23
C LEU A 83 3.28 14.89 13.05
N ASP A 84 4.33 15.60 12.60
CA ASP A 84 5.66 15.67 13.24
C ASP A 84 6.25 14.25 13.50
N MET A 85 6.02 13.33 12.56
CA MET A 85 6.46 11.95 12.67
C MET A 85 7.84 11.77 12.05
N LYS A 86 8.69 10.99 12.70
CA LYS A 86 10.00 10.61 12.20
C LYS A 86 9.87 9.50 11.17
N VAL A 87 9.96 9.84 9.90
CA VAL A 87 9.67 8.98 8.76
C VAL A 87 10.95 8.65 8.00
N ALA A 88 11.13 7.41 7.63
CA ALA A 88 12.18 6.99 6.71
C ALA A 88 11.61 6.31 5.47
N ARG A 89 12.25 6.57 4.33
CA ARG A 89 12.03 5.84 3.10
C ARG A 89 12.68 4.46 3.20
N PHE A 90 12.03 3.44 2.65
CA PHE A 90 12.59 2.10 2.55
C PHE A 90 12.18 1.47 1.21
N THR A 91 13.07 1.57 0.23
CA THR A 91 12.83 1.16 -1.17
C THR A 91 13.99 0.29 -1.70
N SER A 92 14.01 0.02 -2.99
CA SER A 92 15.15 -0.66 -3.64
C SER A 92 16.36 0.26 -3.87
N ARG A 93 16.23 1.58 -3.63
CA ARG A 93 17.31 2.55 -3.88
C ARG A 93 18.39 2.58 -2.80
N GLU A 94 17.97 2.36 -1.55
CA GLU A 94 18.91 2.34 -0.42
C GLU A 94 19.86 1.15 -0.57
N ASN A 95 21.16 1.41 -0.43
CA ASN A 95 22.16 0.35 -0.43
C ASN A 95 22.08 -0.51 0.84
N LEU A 96 22.80 -1.61 0.87
CA LEU A 96 22.76 -2.56 2.00
C LEU A 96 23.13 -1.94 3.35
N VAL A 97 24.06 -0.99 3.37
CA VAL A 97 24.50 -0.30 4.59
C VAL A 97 23.41 0.63 5.08
N GLU A 98 22.85 1.45 4.20
CA GLU A 98 21.76 2.35 4.50
C GLU A 98 20.54 1.60 5.02
N ARG A 99 20.14 0.52 4.33
CA ARG A 99 19.02 -0.34 4.78
C ARG A 99 19.23 -0.87 6.18
N LYS A 100 20.45 -1.32 6.49
CA LYS A 100 20.78 -1.82 7.82
C LYS A 100 20.63 -0.74 8.88
N LEU A 101 21.18 0.46 8.65
CA LEU A 101 21.06 1.60 9.57
C LEU A 101 19.59 2.03 9.77
N ILE A 102 18.80 2.09 8.70
CA ILE A 102 17.38 2.41 8.77
C ILE A 102 16.63 1.37 9.63
N LEU A 103 16.90 0.07 9.42
CA LEU A 103 16.23 -0.99 10.18
C LEU A 103 16.66 -1.02 11.65
N GLU A 104 17.92 -0.73 11.97
CA GLU A 104 18.41 -0.59 13.34
C GLU A 104 17.71 0.58 14.05
N ALA A 105 17.68 1.76 13.44
CA ALA A 105 16.99 2.93 13.98
C ALA A 105 15.46 2.73 14.11
N PHE A 106 14.85 1.98 13.18
CA PHE A 106 13.43 1.61 13.25
C PHE A 106 13.16 0.61 14.38
N ALA A 107 14.08 -0.33 14.62
CA ALA A 107 13.94 -1.30 15.71
C ALA A 107 13.99 -0.64 17.09
N GLU A 108 14.77 0.44 17.24
CA GLU A 108 14.83 1.27 18.46
C GLU A 108 13.52 2.08 18.64
N GLY A 109 12.95 2.58 17.53
CA GLY A 109 11.68 3.31 17.52
C GLY A 109 11.75 4.80 17.90
N ASP A 110 12.92 5.27 18.34
CA ASP A 110 13.11 6.65 18.82
C ASP A 110 13.42 7.63 17.67
N ASN A 111 14.24 7.18 16.71
CA ASN A 111 14.70 7.98 15.58
C ASN A 111 13.89 7.77 14.30
N ILE A 112 13.24 6.62 14.14
CA ILE A 112 12.35 6.31 13.04
C ILE A 112 11.11 5.64 13.60
N GLN A 113 9.97 6.30 13.47
CA GLN A 113 8.66 5.80 13.88
C GLN A 113 7.97 5.04 12.75
N VAL A 114 8.15 5.54 11.51
CA VAL A 114 7.43 5.07 10.33
C VAL A 114 8.42 4.72 9.21
N LEU A 115 8.27 3.54 8.64
CA LEU A 115 8.86 3.19 7.36
C LEU A 115 7.83 3.40 6.25
N VAL A 116 8.16 4.17 5.23
CA VAL A 116 7.37 4.25 3.99
C VAL A 116 8.06 3.41 2.93
N ALA A 117 7.40 2.34 2.51
CA ALA A 117 7.99 1.27 1.71
C ALA A 117 7.23 1.01 0.41
N ILE A 118 7.96 0.60 -0.61
CA ILE A 118 7.45 0.09 -1.90
C ILE A 118 8.11 -1.25 -2.20
N LYS A 119 7.35 -2.22 -2.69
CA LYS A 119 7.83 -3.52 -3.23
C LYS A 119 8.94 -4.26 -2.46
N CYS A 120 9.77 -3.55 -1.71
CA CYS A 120 10.94 -4.09 -0.99
C CYS A 120 10.60 -5.09 0.11
N LEU A 121 9.33 -5.21 0.47
CA LEU A 121 8.87 -6.28 1.37
C LEU A 121 8.86 -7.66 0.70
N ASP A 122 8.91 -7.71 -0.62
CA ASP A 122 8.87 -8.96 -1.38
C ASP A 122 10.25 -9.65 -1.44
N GLU A 123 11.35 -8.92 -1.19
CA GLU A 123 12.75 -9.36 -1.37
C GLU A 123 13.42 -10.00 -0.15
N GLY A 124 12.71 -10.73 0.69
CA GLY A 124 13.35 -11.45 1.81
C GLY A 124 13.87 -10.59 2.97
N VAL A 125 13.66 -9.28 2.94
CA VAL A 125 14.09 -8.36 4.00
C VAL A 125 13.34 -8.68 5.30
N ASN A 126 14.10 -8.94 6.36
CA ASN A 126 13.54 -9.12 7.69
C ASN A 126 13.39 -7.76 8.36
N ILE A 127 12.19 -7.18 8.31
CA ILE A 127 11.90 -5.95 9.05
C ILE A 127 11.66 -6.33 10.52
N PRO A 128 12.27 -5.60 11.45
CA PRO A 128 12.00 -5.78 12.87
C PRO A 128 10.51 -5.61 13.19
N LYS A 129 10.15 -5.76 14.42
CA LYS A 129 8.80 -5.63 14.93
C LYS A 129 8.01 -4.52 14.22
N ILE A 130 6.92 -4.91 13.51
CA ILE A 130 5.94 -3.97 12.96
C ILE A 130 4.67 -4.13 13.79
N ASP A 131 4.23 -3.08 14.45
CA ASP A 131 3.01 -3.12 15.27
C ASP A 131 1.78 -2.67 14.49
N LYS A 132 1.95 -1.72 13.55
CA LYS A 132 0.87 -1.21 12.70
C LYS A 132 1.32 -1.13 11.25
N ALA A 133 0.44 -1.51 10.33
CA ALA A 133 0.67 -1.38 8.89
C ALA A 133 -0.49 -0.67 8.21
N PHE A 134 -0.17 0.29 7.36
CA PHE A 134 -1.10 1.09 6.58
C PHE A 134 -0.87 0.77 5.10
N ILE A 135 -1.82 0.08 4.47
CA ILE A 135 -1.69 -0.44 3.11
C ILE A 135 -2.45 0.48 2.15
N LEU A 136 -1.73 1.39 1.49
CA LEU A 136 -2.30 2.29 0.48
C LEU A 136 -2.43 1.61 -0.89
N ALA A 137 -1.45 0.78 -1.24
CA ALA A 137 -1.43 0.07 -2.50
C ALA A 137 -1.83 -1.38 -2.29
N SER A 138 -2.82 -1.79 -3.01
CA SER A 138 -3.29 -3.15 -3.04
C SER A 138 -2.94 -3.82 -4.35
N SER A 139 -2.19 -4.90 -4.28
CA SER A 139 -2.05 -5.83 -5.38
C SER A 139 -3.32 -6.67 -5.52
N THR A 140 -3.75 -6.91 -6.75
CA THR A 140 -4.78 -7.93 -7.03
C THR A 140 -4.22 -9.35 -6.99
N ASN A 141 -2.89 -9.50 -6.83
CA ASN A 141 -2.23 -10.78 -6.71
C ASN A 141 -2.34 -11.30 -5.26
N PRO A 142 -3.11 -12.37 -4.99
CA PRO A 142 -3.28 -12.93 -3.65
C PRO A 142 -1.96 -13.28 -2.96
N LYS A 143 -0.97 -13.77 -3.70
CA LYS A 143 0.34 -14.14 -3.13
C LYS A 143 1.05 -12.93 -2.54
N GLU A 144 1.05 -11.80 -3.22
CA GLU A 144 1.74 -10.59 -2.76
C GLU A 144 1.13 -10.05 -1.47
N PHE A 145 -0.19 -9.87 -1.42
CA PHE A 145 -0.78 -9.29 -0.22
C PHE A 145 -0.77 -10.26 0.98
N ILE A 146 -0.89 -11.57 0.76
CA ILE A 146 -0.70 -12.57 1.82
C ILE A 146 0.74 -12.51 2.37
N GLN A 147 1.74 -12.41 1.50
CA GLN A 147 3.14 -12.28 1.93
C GLN A 147 3.38 -10.99 2.71
N ARG A 148 2.86 -9.84 2.24
CA ARG A 148 2.98 -8.55 2.92
C ARG A 148 2.36 -8.59 4.31
N ARG A 149 1.13 -9.08 4.42
CA ARG A 149 0.43 -9.23 5.69
C ARG A 149 1.14 -10.24 6.61
N GLY A 150 1.60 -11.35 6.08
CA GLY A 150 2.36 -12.35 6.83
C GLY A 150 3.64 -11.78 7.45
N ARG A 151 4.26 -10.76 6.84
CA ARG A 151 5.42 -10.07 7.44
C ARG A 151 5.03 -9.16 8.59
N VAL A 152 3.92 -8.44 8.46
CA VAL A 152 3.37 -7.61 9.54
C VAL A 152 2.96 -8.48 10.73
N LEU A 153 2.39 -9.65 10.47
CA LEU A 153 1.91 -10.58 11.50
C LEU A 153 3.03 -11.41 12.16
N ARG A 154 4.28 -11.29 11.73
CA ARG A 154 5.39 -12.05 12.33
C ARG A 154 5.46 -11.81 13.84
N LEU A 155 5.70 -12.91 14.54
CA LEU A 155 5.93 -12.87 15.97
C LEU A 155 7.24 -12.14 16.27
N ALA A 156 7.20 -11.26 17.27
CA ALA A 156 8.36 -10.59 17.81
C ALA A 156 8.25 -10.56 19.35
N LYS A 157 9.39 -10.44 20.03
CA LYS A 157 9.42 -10.41 21.50
C LYS A 157 8.57 -9.25 22.01
N GLY A 158 7.58 -9.54 22.84
CA GLY A 158 6.67 -8.56 23.42
C GLY A 158 5.50 -8.14 22.54
N LYS A 159 5.43 -8.59 21.29
CA LYS A 159 4.32 -8.32 20.38
C LYS A 159 3.19 -9.33 20.60
N LYS A 160 2.00 -8.87 20.93
CA LYS A 160 0.81 -9.70 21.12
C LYS A 160 -0.10 -9.71 19.88
N TYR A 161 -0.19 -8.59 19.16
CA TYR A 161 -1.01 -8.42 17.97
C TYR A 161 -0.35 -7.40 17.03
N ALA A 162 -0.86 -7.31 15.82
CA ALA A 162 -0.57 -6.24 14.87
C ALA A 162 -1.89 -5.68 14.33
N GLU A 163 -1.91 -4.39 14.07
CA GLU A 163 -3.05 -3.72 13.45
C GLU A 163 -2.75 -3.47 11.97
N ILE A 164 -3.68 -3.84 11.09
CA ILE A 164 -3.56 -3.60 9.66
C ILE A 164 -4.71 -2.69 9.23
N PHE A 165 -4.36 -1.54 8.68
CA PHE A 165 -5.27 -0.57 8.09
C PHE A 165 -5.17 -0.67 6.58
N ASP A 166 -6.18 -1.23 5.94
CA ASP A 166 -6.20 -1.44 4.49
C ASP A 166 -7.13 -0.42 3.84
N PHE A 167 -6.59 0.40 2.92
CA PHE A 167 -7.32 1.51 2.29
C PHE A 167 -8.05 1.02 1.06
N VAL A 168 -9.36 0.83 1.20
CA VAL A 168 -10.26 0.44 0.12
C VAL A 168 -10.64 1.65 -0.72
N THR A 169 -10.54 1.53 -2.04
CA THR A 169 -10.94 2.59 -2.97
C THR A 169 -12.37 2.38 -3.41
N LEU A 170 -13.20 3.40 -3.18
CA LEU A 170 -14.57 3.44 -3.69
C LEU A 170 -14.64 4.32 -4.94
N PRO A 171 -15.47 3.98 -5.93
CA PRO A 171 -15.61 4.76 -7.17
C PRO A 171 -16.23 6.14 -6.92
N ARG A 172 -16.96 6.29 -5.83
CA ARG A 172 -17.61 7.54 -5.40
C ARG A 172 -17.88 7.56 -3.89
N PRO A 173 -18.20 8.72 -3.29
CA PRO A 173 -18.58 8.83 -1.88
C PRO A 173 -19.78 7.96 -1.53
N LEU A 174 -19.81 7.37 -0.32
CA LEU A 174 -20.88 6.47 0.13
C LEU A 174 -22.26 7.13 0.13
N ASP A 175 -22.35 8.39 0.51
CA ASP A 175 -23.57 9.17 0.56
C ASP A 175 -24.18 9.38 -0.83
N SER A 176 -23.40 9.35 -1.89
CA SER A 176 -23.90 9.44 -3.27
C SER A 176 -24.53 8.15 -3.78
N VAL A 177 -24.32 7.02 -3.10
CA VAL A 177 -24.83 5.70 -3.53
C VAL A 177 -26.36 5.64 -3.47
N ILE A 178 -26.99 6.34 -2.53
CA ILE A 178 -28.44 6.33 -2.32
C ILE A 178 -29.23 6.86 -3.53
N SER A 179 -28.62 7.73 -4.34
CA SER A 179 -29.22 8.38 -5.50
C SER A 179 -28.83 7.78 -6.85
N LEU A 180 -28.14 6.63 -6.85
CA LEU A 180 -27.62 6.02 -8.09
C LEU A 180 -28.73 5.25 -8.86
N THR A 181 -28.58 5.25 -10.19
CA THR A 181 -29.31 4.35 -11.07
C THR A 181 -28.75 2.91 -10.96
N GLU A 182 -29.57 1.91 -11.30
CA GLU A 182 -29.14 0.50 -11.32
C GLU A 182 -27.93 0.28 -12.23
N GLU A 183 -27.88 0.98 -13.36
CA GLU A 183 -26.73 0.92 -14.28
C GLU A 183 -25.44 1.45 -13.64
N ALA A 184 -25.52 2.57 -12.92
CA ALA A 184 -24.36 3.13 -12.21
C ALA A 184 -23.88 2.20 -11.10
N ILE A 185 -24.79 1.59 -10.35
CA ILE A 185 -24.48 0.59 -9.32
C ILE A 185 -23.78 -0.62 -9.95
N SER A 186 -24.28 -1.12 -11.08
CA SER A 186 -23.69 -2.26 -11.80
C SER A 186 -22.26 -1.97 -12.27
N ASN A 187 -22.01 -0.76 -12.76
CA ASN A 187 -20.67 -0.34 -13.20
C ASN A 187 -19.68 -0.24 -12.03
N ASP A 188 -20.14 0.24 -10.88
CA ASP A 188 -19.31 0.37 -9.67
C ASP A 188 -19.05 -0.98 -8.98
N PHE A 189 -19.98 -1.93 -9.13
CA PHE A 189 -19.95 -3.21 -8.42
C PHE A 189 -18.66 -3.99 -8.61
N SER A 190 -18.13 -4.01 -9.82
CA SER A 190 -16.88 -4.72 -10.14
C SER A 190 -15.67 -4.19 -9.37
N LEU A 191 -15.58 -2.87 -9.15
CA LEU A 191 -14.51 -2.29 -8.35
C LEU A 191 -14.70 -2.62 -6.87
N ILE A 192 -15.88 -2.34 -6.35
CA ILE A 192 -16.23 -2.56 -4.93
C ILE A 192 -16.04 -4.04 -4.57
N PHE A 193 -16.55 -4.95 -5.40
CA PHE A 193 -16.42 -6.39 -5.17
C PHE A 193 -14.97 -6.85 -5.10
N ASN A 194 -14.12 -6.38 -6.02
CA ASN A 194 -12.70 -6.74 -6.02
C ASN A 194 -11.95 -6.19 -4.81
N GLU A 195 -12.25 -4.96 -4.40
CA GLU A 195 -11.66 -4.36 -3.20
C GLU A 195 -12.09 -5.09 -1.92
N ILE A 196 -13.38 -5.43 -1.79
CA ILE A 196 -13.91 -6.19 -0.64
C ILE A 196 -13.32 -7.59 -0.61
N LYS A 197 -13.35 -8.31 -1.74
CA LYS A 197 -12.79 -9.66 -1.85
C LYS A 197 -11.34 -9.71 -1.38
N ARG A 198 -10.55 -8.69 -1.74
CA ARG A 198 -9.16 -8.57 -1.30
C ARG A 198 -9.02 -8.45 0.22
N VAL A 199 -9.97 -7.78 0.87
CA VAL A 199 -9.96 -7.58 2.33
C VAL A 199 -10.49 -8.81 3.06
N GLU A 200 -11.45 -9.55 2.47
CA GLU A 200 -12.06 -10.73 3.06
C GLU A 200 -11.17 -11.99 3.05
N GLU A 201 -10.10 -12.01 2.28
CA GLU A 201 -9.17 -13.15 2.24
C GLU A 201 -8.26 -13.23 3.51
N PHE A 202 -8.84 -12.95 4.68
CA PHE A 202 -8.24 -13.14 6.00
C PHE A 202 -8.78 -14.38 6.68
#